data_99d5817ad4b3c6e4a4862b8174fe2f3f
#
_entry.id   99d5817ad4b3c6e4a4862b8174fe2f3f
#
_cell.length_a   1.000
_cell.length_b   1.000
_cell.length_c   1.000
_cell.angle_alpha   90.00
_cell.angle_beta   90.00
_cell.angle_gamma   90.00
#
_symmetry.space_group_name_H-M   'P 1'
#
loop_
_entity.id
_entity.type
_entity.pdbx_description
1 polymer ?
#
loop_
_entity_poly.entity_id
_entity_poly.type
_entity_poly.pdbx_seq_one_letter_code
_entity_poly.pdbx_strand_id
1 'polypeptide(L)'
;MSGSSNTPGFGKVALITGGTSGIGRATAMAFARAGAKVVVTGRREQEGVRTVDLARQAGGDAAYFKGDVSKESDAKNAVDFAVSKFGRLDWAFNNAGVESMGPIAEATESEYRRVMDINVLGVLLSMKHQAPAMLKGGAGAIVNTSSVAGRIGMPGMGVYVATKHAVVGLTKVAAMEWAKSGIRVNSVAPAAIETEMYDRFADNADKRSYMASMHPIGRVGKPEEVAEAVLFLCSDAASFITGTDLLVDGGFTVP
;
A
#
# COMPACT_ATOMS: atom_id res chain seq x y z
N MET A 1 22.73 -17.70 0.52
CA MET A 1 22.08 -18.35 1.66
C MET A 1 20.69 -18.74 1.21
N SER A 2 20.34 -20.03 1.15
CA SER A 2 19.01 -20.52 0.80
C SER A 2 18.07 -20.11 1.93
N GLY A 3 17.06 -19.27 1.63
CA GLY A 3 16.03 -18.89 2.58
C GLY A 3 15.43 -20.15 3.19
N SER A 4 15.36 -20.21 4.52
CA SER A 4 14.74 -21.35 5.20
C SER A 4 13.27 -21.43 4.78
N SER A 5 12.76 -22.65 4.54
CA SER A 5 11.34 -22.94 4.22
C SER A 5 10.34 -22.43 5.28
N ASN A 6 10.81 -21.77 6.32
CA ASN A 6 10.07 -21.31 7.49
C ASN A 6 9.79 -19.77 7.49
N THR A 7 10.14 -19.04 6.42
CA THR A 7 9.83 -17.60 6.33
C THR A 7 8.44 -17.40 5.71
N PRO A 8 7.65 -16.41 6.18
CA PRO A 8 6.24 -16.25 5.79
C PRO A 8 6.03 -16.02 4.28
N GLY A 9 7.05 -15.51 3.60
CA GLY A 9 7.01 -15.22 2.15
C GLY A 9 7.61 -16.31 1.26
N PHE A 10 8.12 -17.40 1.84
CA PHE A 10 8.76 -18.44 1.01
C PHE A 10 7.79 -19.01 -0.02
N GLY A 11 8.18 -18.97 -1.30
CA GLY A 11 7.36 -19.42 -2.42
C GLY A 11 6.19 -18.48 -2.80
N LYS A 12 6.02 -17.35 -2.11
CA LYS A 12 4.99 -16.35 -2.42
C LYS A 12 5.46 -15.35 -3.47
N VAL A 13 4.51 -14.80 -4.21
CA VAL A 13 4.71 -13.70 -5.16
C VAL A 13 3.86 -12.50 -4.71
N ALA A 14 4.48 -11.35 -4.60
CA ALA A 14 3.86 -10.10 -4.18
C ALA A 14 3.87 -9.04 -5.28
N LEU A 15 2.79 -8.29 -5.43
CA LEU A 15 2.69 -7.11 -6.30
C LEU A 15 2.44 -5.86 -5.45
N ILE A 16 3.28 -4.82 -5.63
CA ILE A 16 3.20 -3.57 -4.87
C ILE A 16 3.00 -2.41 -5.84
N THR A 17 1.89 -1.70 -5.72
CA THR A 17 1.69 -0.43 -6.44
C THR A 17 2.31 0.73 -5.66
N GLY A 18 2.84 1.74 -6.38
CA GLY A 18 3.57 2.83 -5.72
C GLY A 18 4.85 2.34 -5.01
N GLY A 19 5.47 1.25 -5.50
CA GLY A 19 6.66 0.64 -4.92
C GLY A 19 7.98 1.40 -5.18
N THR A 20 7.91 2.58 -5.78
CA THR A 20 9.11 3.34 -6.19
C THR A 20 9.71 4.20 -5.06
N SER A 21 9.03 4.40 -3.95
CA SER A 21 9.53 5.16 -2.78
C SER A 21 8.75 4.86 -1.50
N GLY A 22 9.16 5.48 -0.39
CA GLY A 22 8.45 5.52 0.88
C GLY A 22 7.99 4.13 1.37
N ILE A 23 6.74 4.05 1.82
CA ILE A 23 6.13 2.82 2.37
C ILE A 23 6.18 1.67 1.36
N GLY A 24 5.89 1.92 0.07
CA GLY A 24 5.91 0.87 -0.95
C GLY A 24 7.30 0.25 -1.15
N ARG A 25 8.36 1.07 -1.14
CA ARG A 25 9.75 0.60 -1.18
C ARG A 25 10.11 -0.22 0.06
N ALA A 26 9.78 0.30 1.25
CA ALA A 26 10.03 -0.41 2.51
C ALA A 26 9.31 -1.77 2.54
N THR A 27 8.06 -1.83 2.04
CA THR A 27 7.30 -3.08 1.92
C THR A 27 7.95 -4.05 0.93
N ALA A 28 8.47 -3.56 -0.19
CA ALA A 28 9.19 -4.41 -1.15
C ALA A 28 10.41 -5.09 -0.49
N MET A 29 11.15 -4.35 0.30
CA MET A 29 12.29 -4.88 1.06
C MET A 29 11.84 -5.85 2.16
N ALA A 30 10.75 -5.56 2.89
CA ALA A 30 10.21 -6.44 3.92
C ALA A 30 9.73 -7.78 3.32
N PHE A 31 9.01 -7.75 2.20
CA PHE A 31 8.57 -8.96 1.50
C PHE A 31 9.75 -9.78 0.97
N ALA A 32 10.77 -9.11 0.41
CA ALA A 32 11.99 -9.77 -0.05
C ALA A 32 12.74 -10.47 1.10
N ARG A 33 12.92 -9.80 2.24
CA ARG A 33 13.52 -10.40 3.46
C ARG A 33 12.71 -11.60 3.96
N ALA A 34 11.38 -11.54 3.83
CA ALA A 34 10.50 -12.65 4.18
C ALA A 34 10.55 -13.81 3.17
N GLY A 35 11.32 -13.72 2.08
CA GLY A 35 11.49 -14.77 1.08
C GLY A 35 10.50 -14.73 -0.09
N ALA A 36 9.68 -13.69 -0.21
CA ALA A 36 8.77 -13.52 -1.34
C ALA A 36 9.51 -12.98 -2.58
N LYS A 37 9.02 -13.36 -3.76
CA LYS A 37 9.35 -12.70 -5.03
C LYS A 37 8.49 -11.46 -5.17
N VAL A 38 9.07 -10.33 -5.57
CA VAL A 38 8.39 -9.03 -5.51
C VAL A 38 8.33 -8.38 -6.88
N VAL A 39 7.13 -7.96 -7.30
CA VAL A 39 6.96 -7.03 -8.41
C VAL A 39 6.57 -5.67 -7.84
N VAL A 40 7.33 -4.64 -8.20
CA VAL A 40 6.99 -3.26 -7.88
C VAL A 40 6.52 -2.53 -9.14
N THR A 41 5.45 -1.74 -9.02
CA THR A 41 4.99 -0.91 -10.12
C THR A 41 4.86 0.56 -9.72
N GLY A 42 5.04 1.43 -10.70
CA GLY A 42 4.93 2.88 -10.55
C GLY A 42 5.41 3.59 -11.81
N ARG A 43 5.29 4.93 -11.83
CA ARG A 43 5.61 5.74 -13.00
C ARG A 43 7.10 6.09 -13.12
N ARG A 44 7.83 6.11 -12.00
CA ARG A 44 9.23 6.55 -11.90
C ARG A 44 10.16 5.36 -12.11
N GLU A 45 10.65 5.19 -13.33
CA GLU A 45 11.43 4.01 -13.73
C GLU A 45 12.74 3.86 -12.94
N GLN A 46 13.54 4.92 -12.86
CA GLN A 46 14.82 4.87 -12.12
C GLN A 46 14.64 4.47 -10.66
N GLU A 47 13.64 5.05 -9.98
CA GLU A 47 13.31 4.71 -8.60
C GLU A 47 12.73 3.29 -8.45
N GLY A 48 12.01 2.82 -9.46
CA GLY A 48 11.54 1.44 -9.52
C GLY A 48 12.68 0.42 -9.63
N VAL A 49 13.63 0.67 -10.53
CA VAL A 49 14.85 -0.14 -10.65
C VAL A 49 15.64 -0.12 -9.35
N ARG A 50 15.83 1.05 -8.74
CA ARG A 50 16.50 1.17 -7.44
C ARG A 50 15.81 0.33 -6.36
N THR A 51 14.48 0.31 -6.32
CA THR A 51 13.74 -0.51 -5.36
C THR A 51 13.97 -2.01 -5.61
N VAL A 52 14.01 -2.43 -6.87
CA VAL A 52 14.34 -3.82 -7.25
C VAL A 52 15.73 -4.22 -6.74
N ASP A 53 16.73 -3.37 -6.93
CA ASP A 53 18.09 -3.65 -6.46
C ASP A 53 18.17 -3.77 -4.94
N LEU A 54 17.48 -2.88 -4.21
CA LEU A 54 17.39 -2.97 -2.75
C LEU A 54 16.66 -4.23 -2.27
N ALA A 55 15.58 -4.63 -2.94
CA ALA A 55 14.86 -5.86 -2.61
C ALA A 55 15.71 -7.11 -2.85
N ARG A 56 16.51 -7.12 -3.93
CA ARG A 56 17.47 -8.20 -4.21
C ARG A 56 18.59 -8.27 -3.17
N GLN A 57 19.13 -7.12 -2.77
CA GLN A 57 20.11 -7.04 -1.68
C GLN A 57 19.52 -7.53 -0.34
N ALA A 58 18.22 -7.35 -0.13
CA ALA A 58 17.50 -7.86 1.04
C ALA A 58 17.25 -9.38 0.99
N GLY A 59 17.62 -10.07 -0.10
CA GLY A 59 17.59 -11.54 -0.22
C GLY A 59 16.45 -12.12 -1.05
N GLY A 60 15.60 -11.28 -1.68
CA GLY A 60 14.51 -11.73 -2.54
C GLY A 60 14.81 -11.59 -4.04
N ASP A 61 13.98 -12.22 -4.88
CA ASP A 61 13.93 -11.91 -6.31
C ASP A 61 12.91 -10.79 -6.55
N ALA A 62 13.26 -9.82 -7.40
CA ALA A 62 12.40 -8.69 -7.64
C ALA A 62 12.42 -8.23 -9.11
N ALA A 63 11.31 -7.62 -9.56
CA ALA A 63 11.17 -7.03 -10.87
C ALA A 63 10.38 -5.73 -10.82
N TYR A 64 10.59 -4.87 -11.79
CA TYR A 64 9.87 -3.62 -11.95
C TYR A 64 8.98 -3.65 -13.19
N PHE A 65 7.76 -3.13 -13.06
CA PHE A 65 6.84 -2.89 -14.16
C PHE A 65 6.44 -1.42 -14.16
N LYS A 66 6.69 -0.70 -15.26
CA LYS A 66 6.26 0.70 -15.39
C LYS A 66 4.77 0.77 -15.64
N GLY A 67 4.02 1.43 -14.75
CA GLY A 67 2.57 1.54 -14.88
C GLY A 67 1.99 2.70 -14.07
N ASP A 68 0.81 3.15 -14.51
CA ASP A 68 -0.02 4.15 -13.84
C ASP A 68 -1.31 3.48 -13.37
N VAL A 69 -1.52 3.42 -12.05
CA VAL A 69 -2.69 2.74 -11.45
C VAL A 69 -4.04 3.33 -11.86
N SER A 70 -4.07 4.60 -12.30
CA SER A 70 -5.29 5.24 -12.80
C SER A 70 -5.73 4.72 -14.18
N LYS A 71 -4.89 3.89 -14.84
CA LYS A 71 -5.17 3.26 -16.13
C LYS A 71 -5.43 1.76 -15.96
N GLU A 72 -6.61 1.32 -16.36
CA GLU A 72 -6.99 -0.08 -16.22
C GLU A 72 -6.05 -1.04 -16.95
N SER A 73 -5.60 -0.66 -18.16
CA SER A 73 -4.62 -1.46 -18.91
C SER A 73 -3.33 -1.71 -18.13
N ASP A 74 -2.83 -0.67 -17.43
CA ASP A 74 -1.59 -0.77 -16.69
C ASP A 74 -1.77 -1.60 -15.41
N ALA A 75 -2.91 -1.46 -14.72
CA ALA A 75 -3.26 -2.28 -13.56
C ALA A 75 -3.35 -3.78 -13.95
N LYS A 76 -4.01 -4.09 -15.07
CA LYS A 76 -4.09 -5.45 -15.63
C LYS A 76 -2.69 -5.96 -16.00
N ASN A 77 -1.94 -5.20 -16.77
CA ASN A 77 -0.63 -5.60 -17.27
C ASN A 77 0.39 -5.82 -16.14
N ALA A 78 0.29 -5.08 -15.03
CA ALA A 78 1.13 -5.30 -13.85
C ALA A 78 0.87 -6.68 -13.21
N VAL A 79 -0.39 -7.10 -13.13
CA VAL A 79 -0.77 -8.44 -12.65
C VAL A 79 -0.29 -9.52 -13.61
N ASP A 80 -0.55 -9.34 -14.92
CA ASP A 80 -0.11 -10.29 -15.95
C ASP A 80 1.42 -10.44 -15.97
N PHE A 81 2.15 -9.35 -15.77
CA PHE A 81 3.60 -9.35 -15.63
C PHE A 81 4.06 -10.17 -14.42
N ALA A 82 3.42 -9.98 -13.25
CA ALA A 82 3.77 -10.73 -12.05
C ALA A 82 3.55 -12.24 -12.26
N VAL A 83 2.41 -12.62 -12.83
CA VAL A 83 2.08 -14.02 -13.12
C VAL A 83 3.01 -14.60 -14.19
N SER A 84 3.27 -13.88 -15.27
CA SER A 84 4.20 -14.32 -16.33
C SER A 84 5.63 -14.50 -15.81
N LYS A 85 6.08 -13.58 -14.97
CA LYS A 85 7.46 -13.56 -14.44
C LYS A 85 7.70 -14.62 -13.38
N PHE A 86 6.71 -14.83 -12.49
CA PHE A 86 6.90 -15.62 -11.27
C PHE A 86 5.89 -16.76 -11.09
N GLY A 87 4.95 -16.93 -12.03
CA GLY A 87 4.04 -18.06 -12.11
C GLY A 87 2.73 -17.92 -11.34
N ARG A 88 2.62 -16.97 -10.40
CA ARG A 88 1.46 -16.79 -9.53
C ARG A 88 1.37 -15.38 -8.95
N LEU A 89 0.29 -15.08 -8.24
CA LEU A 89 0.15 -13.91 -7.37
C LEU A 89 -0.48 -14.34 -6.05
N ASP A 90 0.17 -14.04 -4.92
CA ASP A 90 -0.29 -14.41 -3.58
C ASP A 90 -0.62 -13.19 -2.73
N TRP A 91 0.21 -12.17 -2.80
CA TRP A 91 0.10 -10.96 -1.99
C TRP A 91 0.00 -9.73 -2.89
N ALA A 92 -0.82 -8.78 -2.49
CA ALA A 92 -0.88 -7.49 -3.14
C ALA A 92 -0.90 -6.36 -2.11
N PHE A 93 -0.10 -5.33 -2.37
CA PHE A 93 -0.13 -4.10 -1.60
C PHE A 93 -0.47 -2.91 -2.51
N ASN A 94 -1.69 -2.42 -2.39
CA ASN A 94 -2.20 -1.27 -3.15
C ASN A 94 -1.86 0.02 -2.38
N ASN A 95 -0.66 0.54 -2.65
CA ASN A 95 -0.09 1.66 -1.91
C ASN A 95 0.02 2.96 -2.73
N ALA A 96 -0.06 2.90 -4.05
CA ALA A 96 -0.02 4.11 -4.87
C ALA A 96 -1.07 5.13 -4.42
N GLY A 97 -0.64 6.35 -4.19
CA GLY A 97 -1.52 7.42 -3.74
C GLY A 97 -0.85 8.79 -3.83
N VAL A 98 -1.68 9.81 -3.82
CA VAL A 98 -1.29 11.21 -3.82
C VAL A 98 -2.11 11.98 -2.80
N GLU A 99 -1.52 13.03 -2.26
CA GLU A 99 -2.19 13.99 -1.40
C GLU A 99 -2.96 15.04 -2.19
N SER A 100 -3.90 15.71 -1.49
CA SER A 100 -4.56 16.94 -1.92
C SER A 100 -4.71 17.83 -0.70
N MET A 101 -4.36 19.10 -0.86
CA MET A 101 -4.44 20.12 0.20
C MET A 101 -5.16 21.35 -0.31
N GLY A 102 -5.90 21.98 0.58
CA GLY A 102 -6.65 23.21 0.36
C GLY A 102 -8.04 23.16 1.00
N PRO A 103 -8.66 24.33 1.25
CA PRO A 103 -10.02 24.41 1.73
C PRO A 103 -11.00 23.74 0.75
N ILE A 104 -12.08 23.13 1.26
CA ILE A 104 -13.11 22.49 0.41
C ILE A 104 -13.70 23.48 -0.59
N ALA A 105 -13.88 24.74 -0.19
CA ALA A 105 -14.44 25.78 -1.06
C ALA A 105 -13.55 26.12 -2.27
N GLU A 106 -12.26 25.77 -2.23
CA GLU A 106 -11.29 26.01 -3.30
C GLU A 106 -10.98 24.75 -4.13
N ALA A 107 -11.59 23.61 -3.78
CA ALA A 107 -11.35 22.36 -4.47
C ALA A 107 -11.84 22.45 -5.93
N THR A 108 -10.95 22.12 -6.87
CA THR A 108 -11.26 22.08 -8.30
C THR A 108 -11.68 20.69 -8.75
N GLU A 109 -12.51 20.61 -9.79
CA GLU A 109 -12.89 19.34 -10.42
C GLU A 109 -11.66 18.58 -10.92
N SER A 110 -10.68 19.25 -11.49
CA SER A 110 -9.46 18.61 -11.99
C SER A 110 -8.64 17.96 -10.87
N GLU A 111 -8.50 18.64 -9.72
CA GLU A 111 -7.82 18.08 -8.56
C GLU A 111 -8.61 16.92 -7.95
N TYR A 112 -9.92 17.06 -7.81
CA TYR A 112 -10.80 15.98 -7.38
C TYR A 112 -10.62 14.73 -8.26
N ARG A 113 -10.72 14.88 -9.59
CA ARG A 113 -10.53 13.75 -10.53
C ARG A 113 -9.14 13.14 -10.38
N ARG A 114 -8.09 13.96 -10.38
CA ARG A 114 -6.70 13.47 -10.23
C ARG A 114 -6.52 12.59 -8.99
N VAL A 115 -7.05 13.04 -7.84
CA VAL A 115 -6.87 12.34 -6.56
C VAL A 115 -7.75 11.11 -6.48
N MET A 116 -9.02 11.19 -6.93
CA MET A 116 -9.94 10.05 -6.97
C MET A 116 -9.46 8.96 -7.93
N ASP A 117 -8.96 9.33 -9.11
CA ASP A 117 -8.49 8.36 -10.10
C ASP A 117 -7.27 7.58 -9.61
N ILE A 118 -6.36 8.23 -8.89
CA ILE A 118 -5.18 7.55 -8.36
C ILE A 118 -5.52 6.76 -7.09
N ASN A 119 -6.16 7.42 -6.10
CA ASN A 119 -6.31 6.84 -4.76
C ASN A 119 -7.46 5.84 -4.64
N VAL A 120 -8.51 5.99 -5.45
CA VAL A 120 -9.73 5.16 -5.37
C VAL A 120 -9.87 4.25 -6.58
N LEU A 121 -9.92 4.81 -7.79
CA LEU A 121 -10.04 4.02 -9.01
C LEU A 121 -8.82 3.10 -9.15
N GLY A 122 -7.61 3.59 -8.87
CA GLY A 122 -6.39 2.79 -8.91
C GLY A 122 -6.42 1.58 -7.98
N VAL A 123 -6.97 1.72 -6.77
CA VAL A 123 -7.16 0.59 -5.83
C VAL A 123 -8.21 -0.38 -6.36
N LEU A 124 -9.35 0.12 -6.84
CA LEU A 124 -10.42 -0.69 -7.41
C LEU A 124 -9.93 -1.51 -8.61
N LEU A 125 -9.26 -0.87 -9.58
CA LEU A 125 -8.72 -1.53 -10.77
C LEU A 125 -7.63 -2.56 -10.41
N SER A 126 -6.77 -2.24 -9.45
CA SER A 126 -5.77 -3.18 -8.96
C SER A 126 -6.45 -4.42 -8.37
N MET A 127 -7.39 -4.27 -7.45
CA MET A 127 -8.12 -5.39 -6.84
C MET A 127 -8.90 -6.21 -7.89
N LYS A 128 -9.55 -5.54 -8.87
CA LYS A 128 -10.30 -6.17 -9.97
C LYS A 128 -9.45 -7.20 -10.73
N HIS A 129 -8.18 -6.92 -10.95
CA HIS A 129 -7.28 -7.83 -11.69
C HIS A 129 -6.47 -8.76 -10.78
N GLN A 130 -6.18 -8.35 -9.54
CA GLN A 130 -5.46 -9.16 -8.55
C GLN A 130 -6.27 -10.37 -8.08
N ALA A 131 -7.55 -10.17 -7.73
CA ALA A 131 -8.38 -11.23 -7.19
C ALA A 131 -8.52 -12.44 -8.12
N PRO A 132 -8.83 -12.31 -9.42
CA PRO A 132 -8.88 -13.46 -10.33
C PRO A 132 -7.54 -14.19 -10.48
N ALA A 133 -6.41 -13.47 -10.41
CA ALA A 133 -5.08 -14.08 -10.46
C ALA A 133 -4.78 -14.89 -9.19
N MET A 134 -5.15 -14.37 -8.02
CA MET A 134 -5.02 -15.06 -6.73
C MET A 134 -5.90 -16.30 -6.64
N LEU A 135 -7.14 -16.23 -7.14
CA LEU A 135 -8.08 -17.36 -7.17
C LEU A 135 -7.54 -18.55 -7.96
N LYS A 136 -6.78 -18.33 -9.03
CA LYS A 136 -6.09 -19.39 -9.76
C LYS A 136 -5.03 -20.09 -8.90
N GLY A 137 -4.46 -19.39 -7.93
CA GLY A 137 -3.50 -19.92 -6.95
C GLY A 137 -4.16 -20.55 -5.72
N GLY A 138 -5.49 -20.46 -5.58
CA GLY A 138 -6.29 -21.03 -4.50
C GLY A 138 -6.48 -20.14 -3.26
N ALA A 139 -5.66 -19.10 -3.08
CA ALA A 139 -5.75 -18.16 -1.96
C ALA A 139 -4.97 -16.87 -2.24
N GLY A 140 -5.22 -15.82 -1.45
CA GLY A 140 -4.49 -14.57 -1.56
C GLY A 140 -4.69 -13.63 -0.36
N ALA A 141 -3.84 -12.60 -0.29
CA ALA A 141 -4.01 -11.51 0.67
C ALA A 141 -3.77 -10.17 -0.03
N ILE A 142 -4.72 -9.27 0.11
CA ILE A 142 -4.66 -7.90 -0.42
C ILE A 142 -4.65 -6.94 0.76
N VAL A 143 -3.71 -5.99 0.74
CA VAL A 143 -3.67 -4.87 1.69
C VAL A 143 -3.77 -3.57 0.91
N ASN A 144 -4.69 -2.69 1.29
CA ASN A 144 -4.86 -1.37 0.71
C ASN A 144 -4.32 -0.29 1.64
N THR A 145 -3.75 0.78 1.10
CA THR A 145 -3.30 1.92 1.91
C THR A 145 -4.44 2.92 2.10
N SER A 146 -5.06 2.88 3.26
CA SER A 146 -5.95 3.93 3.75
C SER A 146 -5.11 5.06 4.39
N SER A 147 -5.51 5.61 5.48
CA SER A 147 -4.83 6.61 6.33
C SER A 147 -5.68 6.81 7.58
N VAL A 148 -5.13 7.43 8.62
CA VAL A 148 -5.95 8.03 9.70
C VAL A 148 -7.02 8.96 9.10
N ALA A 149 -6.76 9.60 7.97
CA ALA A 149 -7.71 10.38 7.17
C ALA A 149 -8.89 9.54 6.60
N GLY A 150 -8.83 8.23 6.65
CA GLY A 150 -9.95 7.34 6.35
C GLY A 150 -10.91 7.11 7.52
N ARG A 151 -10.63 7.70 8.69
CA ARG A 151 -11.40 7.55 9.92
C ARG A 151 -11.81 8.88 10.55
N ILE A 152 -11.00 9.91 10.37
CA ILE A 152 -11.24 11.25 10.94
C ILE A 152 -11.27 12.32 9.85
N GLY A 153 -11.90 13.45 10.13
CA GLY A 153 -11.81 14.65 9.32
C GLY A 153 -10.48 15.35 9.55
N MET A 154 -9.90 15.90 8.49
CA MET A 154 -8.68 16.71 8.55
C MET A 154 -8.91 18.03 7.81
N PRO A 155 -8.97 19.17 8.50
CA PRO A 155 -9.13 20.47 7.86
C PRO A 155 -8.08 20.70 6.77
N GLY A 156 -8.50 21.21 5.61
CA GLY A 156 -7.62 21.43 4.47
C GLY A 156 -7.27 20.17 3.66
N MET A 157 -7.86 19.01 3.94
CA MET A 157 -7.60 17.76 3.20
C MET A 157 -8.87 17.08 2.71
N GLY A 158 -9.94 17.83 2.42
CA GLY A 158 -11.28 17.28 2.16
C GLY A 158 -11.32 16.20 1.08
N VAL A 159 -10.72 16.45 -0.10
CA VAL A 159 -10.68 15.47 -1.20
C VAL A 159 -9.88 14.22 -0.80
N TYR A 160 -8.72 14.40 -0.16
CA TYR A 160 -7.90 13.28 0.30
C TYR A 160 -8.62 12.42 1.34
N VAL A 161 -9.25 13.05 2.35
CA VAL A 161 -10.09 12.38 3.36
C VAL A 161 -11.18 11.55 2.69
N ALA A 162 -11.90 12.11 1.72
CA ALA A 162 -12.92 11.39 0.97
C ALA A 162 -12.37 10.14 0.27
N THR A 163 -11.17 10.24 -0.36
CA THR A 163 -10.57 9.06 -1.01
C THR A 163 -10.21 7.96 -0.01
N LYS A 164 -9.72 8.32 1.18
CA LYS A 164 -9.30 7.33 2.17
C LYS A 164 -10.49 6.63 2.84
N HIS A 165 -11.60 7.34 3.05
CA HIS A 165 -12.87 6.72 3.44
C HIS A 165 -13.40 5.77 2.36
N ALA A 166 -13.31 6.14 1.08
CA ALA A 166 -13.70 5.27 -0.03
C ALA A 166 -12.88 3.97 -0.07
N VAL A 167 -11.55 4.04 0.14
CA VAL A 167 -10.67 2.86 0.20
C VAL A 167 -11.06 1.92 1.36
N VAL A 168 -11.40 2.46 2.53
CA VAL A 168 -11.90 1.63 3.66
C VAL A 168 -13.21 0.93 3.27
N GLY A 169 -14.13 1.64 2.60
CA GLY A 169 -15.38 1.06 2.10
C GLY A 169 -15.13 -0.08 1.11
N LEU A 170 -14.29 0.15 0.09
CA LEU A 170 -13.89 -0.86 -0.91
C LEU A 170 -13.24 -2.08 -0.25
N THR A 171 -12.37 -1.87 0.73
CA THR A 171 -11.71 -2.95 1.48
C THR A 171 -12.72 -3.86 2.15
N LYS A 172 -13.72 -3.29 2.83
CA LYS A 172 -14.77 -4.07 3.54
C LYS A 172 -15.63 -4.88 2.57
N VAL A 173 -16.05 -4.28 1.46
CA VAL A 173 -16.87 -4.98 0.45
C VAL A 173 -16.06 -6.12 -0.17
N ALA A 174 -14.85 -5.88 -0.63
CA ALA A 174 -13.97 -6.89 -1.21
C ALA A 174 -13.67 -8.05 -0.24
N ALA A 175 -13.48 -7.74 1.05
CA ALA A 175 -13.30 -8.75 2.08
C ALA A 175 -14.52 -9.69 2.19
N MET A 176 -15.75 -9.14 2.16
CA MET A 176 -16.98 -9.92 2.22
C MET A 176 -17.19 -10.78 0.96
N GLU A 177 -16.93 -10.21 -0.22
CA GLU A 177 -17.13 -10.89 -1.49
C GLU A 177 -16.17 -12.08 -1.68
N TRP A 178 -14.92 -11.97 -1.22
CA TRP A 178 -13.87 -12.93 -1.55
C TRP A 178 -13.43 -13.83 -0.38
N ALA A 179 -13.93 -13.61 0.83
CA ALA A 179 -13.54 -14.41 1.99
C ALA A 179 -13.76 -15.93 1.80
N LYS A 180 -14.93 -16.32 1.27
CA LYS A 180 -15.25 -17.73 1.00
C LYS A 180 -14.39 -18.34 -0.11
N SER A 181 -13.78 -17.49 -0.94
CA SER A 181 -12.89 -17.90 -2.02
C SER A 181 -11.42 -17.93 -1.60
N GLY A 182 -11.12 -17.74 -0.31
CA GLY A 182 -9.78 -17.83 0.25
C GLY A 182 -8.93 -16.55 0.07
N ILE A 183 -9.53 -15.40 -0.29
CA ILE A 183 -8.81 -14.13 -0.35
C ILE A 183 -9.19 -13.27 0.86
N ARG A 184 -8.18 -12.80 1.59
CA ARG A 184 -8.33 -11.82 2.66
C ARG A 184 -8.02 -10.42 2.11
N VAL A 185 -8.83 -9.43 2.47
CA VAL A 185 -8.64 -8.04 2.07
C VAL A 185 -8.69 -7.15 3.30
N ASN A 186 -7.62 -6.42 3.55
CA ASN A 186 -7.49 -5.50 4.68
C ASN A 186 -6.96 -4.15 4.21
N SER A 187 -6.94 -3.16 5.08
CA SER A 187 -6.21 -1.92 4.88
C SER A 187 -5.31 -1.60 6.06
N VAL A 188 -4.27 -0.82 5.80
CA VAL A 188 -3.46 -0.16 6.81
C VAL A 188 -3.78 1.34 6.79
N ALA A 189 -3.87 1.95 7.96
CA ALA A 189 -4.19 3.35 8.16
C ALA A 189 -3.01 4.08 8.85
N PRO A 190 -1.97 4.48 8.09
CA PRO A 190 -0.86 5.24 8.64
C PRO A 190 -1.28 6.66 9.03
N ALA A 191 -0.63 7.22 10.07
CA ALA A 191 -0.60 8.65 10.31
C ALA A 191 0.58 9.29 9.56
N ALA A 192 1.29 10.25 10.16
CA ALA A 192 2.47 10.84 9.53
C ALA A 192 3.65 9.85 9.53
N ILE A 193 4.16 9.55 8.33
CA ILE A 193 5.27 8.62 8.09
C ILE A 193 6.39 9.33 7.33
N GLU A 194 7.64 9.17 7.75
CA GLU A 194 8.84 9.75 7.13
C GLU A 194 9.00 9.29 5.68
N THR A 195 8.50 10.08 4.73
CA THR A 195 8.48 9.79 3.30
C THR A 195 8.65 11.09 2.51
N GLU A 196 8.91 10.99 1.20
CA GLU A 196 8.90 12.16 0.30
C GLU A 196 7.57 12.95 0.39
N MET A 197 6.45 12.29 0.68
CA MET A 197 5.16 12.94 0.90
C MET A 197 5.21 13.76 2.21
N TYR A 198 5.69 13.20 3.30
CA TYR A 198 5.85 13.88 4.58
C TYR A 198 6.77 15.10 4.47
N ASP A 199 7.88 15.00 3.73
CA ASP A 199 8.83 16.10 3.56
C ASP A 199 8.20 17.33 2.89
N ARG A 200 7.19 17.13 2.04
CA ARG A 200 6.42 18.24 1.43
C ARG A 200 5.50 18.96 2.42
N PHE A 201 5.02 18.26 3.46
CA PHE A 201 4.19 18.86 4.53
C PHE A 201 5.02 19.48 5.63
N ALA A 202 6.08 18.82 6.03
CA ALA A 202 6.93 19.18 7.15
C ALA A 202 8.31 19.66 6.65
N ASP A 203 8.29 20.77 5.92
CA ASP A 203 9.43 21.37 5.23
C ASP A 203 10.41 22.11 6.14
N ASN A 204 10.06 22.27 7.43
CA ASN A 204 10.89 22.94 8.45
C ASN A 204 10.78 22.26 9.82
N ALA A 205 11.68 22.64 10.75
CA ALA A 205 11.79 22.03 12.07
C ALA A 205 10.52 22.21 12.92
N ASP A 206 9.86 23.36 12.85
CA ASP A 206 8.67 23.65 13.65
C ASP A 206 7.49 22.76 13.21
N LYS A 207 7.27 22.62 11.90
CA LYS A 207 6.25 21.70 11.36
C LYS A 207 6.56 20.24 11.72
N ARG A 208 7.82 19.82 11.67
CA ARG A 208 8.24 18.46 12.08
C ARG A 208 7.98 18.23 13.56
N SER A 209 8.32 19.18 14.42
CA SER A 209 8.06 19.13 15.85
C SER A 209 6.55 19.08 16.14
N TYR A 210 5.77 19.92 15.48
CA TYR A 210 4.31 19.91 15.59
C TYR A 210 3.72 18.56 15.17
N MET A 211 4.12 18.02 14.01
CA MET A 211 3.65 16.71 13.56
C MET A 211 4.02 15.60 14.56
N ALA A 212 5.22 15.62 15.10
CA ALA A 212 5.64 14.66 16.12
C ALA A 212 4.78 14.75 17.38
N SER A 213 4.46 15.97 17.85
CA SER A 213 3.65 16.19 19.05
C SER A 213 2.19 15.73 18.93
N MET A 214 1.67 15.59 17.71
CA MET A 214 0.34 15.03 17.47
C MET A 214 0.26 13.52 17.70
N HIS A 215 1.39 12.83 17.81
CA HIS A 215 1.44 11.39 18.06
C HIS A 215 1.79 11.14 19.53
N PRO A 216 0.93 10.46 20.32
CA PRO A 216 1.22 10.11 21.71
C PRO A 216 2.56 9.40 21.92
N ILE A 217 3.03 8.64 20.94
CA ILE A 217 4.37 8.00 20.97
C ILE A 217 5.54 8.99 20.86
N GLY A 218 5.26 10.29 20.58
CA GLY A 218 6.24 11.38 20.57
C GLY A 218 7.07 11.53 19.30
N ARG A 219 6.73 10.81 18.23
CA ARG A 219 7.41 10.89 16.93
C ARG A 219 6.48 10.50 15.78
N VAL A 220 6.84 10.86 14.57
CA VAL A 220 6.23 10.30 13.36
C VAL A 220 6.72 8.86 13.13
N GLY A 221 5.97 8.09 12.35
CA GLY A 221 6.31 6.71 12.01
C GLY A 221 7.39 6.61 10.93
N LYS A 222 8.01 5.44 10.82
CA LYS A 222 8.94 5.10 9.74
C LYS A 222 8.25 4.22 8.70
N PRO A 223 8.65 4.28 7.42
CA PRO A 223 8.10 3.42 6.37
C PRO A 223 8.15 1.92 6.71
N GLU A 224 9.20 1.49 7.41
CA GLU A 224 9.40 0.11 7.84
C GLU A 224 8.34 -0.36 8.83
N GLU A 225 7.85 0.52 9.71
CA GLU A 225 6.82 0.17 10.70
C GLU A 225 5.48 -0.13 10.02
N VAL A 226 5.16 0.59 8.93
CA VAL A 226 3.99 0.28 8.10
C VAL A 226 4.21 -0.99 7.29
N ALA A 227 5.42 -1.18 6.75
CA ALA A 227 5.77 -2.35 5.96
C ALA A 227 5.64 -3.66 6.75
N GLU A 228 6.03 -3.68 8.03
CA GLU A 228 5.87 -4.85 8.90
C GLU A 228 4.38 -5.15 9.19
N ALA A 229 3.54 -4.12 9.37
CA ALA A 229 2.09 -4.30 9.50
C ALA A 229 1.47 -4.89 8.22
N VAL A 230 1.93 -4.44 7.04
CA VAL A 230 1.50 -5.01 5.74
C VAL A 230 1.95 -6.46 5.60
N LEU A 231 3.21 -6.78 5.95
CA LEU A 231 3.72 -8.16 5.94
C LEU A 231 2.90 -9.06 6.87
N PHE A 232 2.59 -8.61 8.07
CA PHE A 232 1.73 -9.35 9.01
C PHE A 232 0.36 -9.63 8.39
N LEU A 233 -0.32 -8.62 7.84
CA LEU A 233 -1.64 -8.78 7.24
C LEU A 233 -1.63 -9.69 5.98
N CYS A 234 -0.53 -9.74 5.25
CA CYS A 234 -0.36 -10.66 4.12
C CYS A 234 -0.07 -12.10 4.56
N SER A 235 0.59 -12.29 5.69
CA SER A 235 1.04 -13.60 6.18
C SER A 235 -0.10 -14.47 6.75
N ASP A 236 0.19 -15.75 6.96
CA ASP A 236 -0.73 -16.71 7.59
C ASP A 236 -1.00 -16.39 9.07
N ALA A 237 -0.15 -15.59 9.72
CA ALA A 237 -0.40 -15.08 11.08
C ALA A 237 -1.68 -14.24 11.17
N ALA A 238 -2.14 -13.66 10.04
CA ALA A 238 -3.39 -12.92 9.93
C ALA A 238 -4.53 -13.73 9.30
N SER A 239 -4.49 -15.06 9.36
CA SER A 239 -5.44 -15.96 8.66
C SER A 239 -6.92 -15.74 9.03
N PHE A 240 -7.20 -15.19 10.20
CA PHE A 240 -8.58 -14.88 10.65
C PHE A 240 -8.89 -13.38 10.63
N ILE A 241 -8.05 -12.58 9.93
CA ILE A 241 -8.21 -11.13 9.82
C ILE A 241 -8.55 -10.77 8.37
N THR A 242 -9.77 -10.27 8.14
CA THR A 242 -10.23 -9.73 6.86
C THR A 242 -11.23 -8.60 7.09
N GLY A 243 -11.22 -7.57 6.24
CA GLY A 243 -12.09 -6.39 6.33
C GLY A 243 -11.66 -5.36 7.38
N THR A 244 -10.52 -5.54 8.04
CA THR A 244 -10.00 -4.57 9.01
C THR A 244 -9.31 -3.40 8.32
N ASP A 245 -9.31 -2.25 8.99
CA ASP A 245 -8.47 -1.10 8.70
C ASP A 245 -7.53 -0.90 9.89
N LEU A 246 -6.30 -1.43 9.78
CA LEU A 246 -5.33 -1.47 10.87
C LEU A 246 -4.62 -0.13 11.01
N LEU A 247 -4.82 0.52 12.15
CA LEU A 247 -4.11 1.76 12.50
C LEU A 247 -2.61 1.50 12.72
N VAL A 248 -1.77 2.33 12.09
CA VAL A 248 -0.32 2.38 12.28
C VAL A 248 0.03 3.85 12.49
N ASP A 249 -0.39 4.40 13.62
CA ASP A 249 -0.54 5.83 13.82
C ASP A 249 0.11 6.38 15.11
N GLY A 250 0.81 5.56 15.87
CA GLY A 250 1.44 6.00 17.11
C GLY A 250 0.47 6.60 18.14
N GLY A 251 -0.81 6.22 18.07
CA GLY A 251 -1.88 6.72 18.95
C GLY A 251 -2.53 8.02 18.48
N PHE A 252 -2.24 8.49 17.28
CA PHE A 252 -2.77 9.75 16.73
C PHE A 252 -4.31 9.85 16.79
N THR A 253 -5.03 8.74 16.65
CA THR A 253 -6.50 8.71 16.64
C THR A 253 -7.14 8.25 17.95
N VAL A 254 -6.37 8.09 19.03
CA VAL A 254 -6.86 7.56 20.32
C VAL A 254 -7.59 8.59 21.19
N PRO A 255 -7.32 9.90 21.19
CA PRO A 255 -7.95 10.88 22.07
C PRO A 255 -9.44 11.00 21.94
#